data_abf9169be74db3ce74b1135d0f56fc18
#
_entry.id   abf9169be74db3ce74b1135d0f56fc18
#
_cell.length_a   1.000
_cell.length_b   1.000
_cell.length_c   1.000
_cell.angle_alpha   90.00
_cell.angle_beta   90.00
_cell.angle_gamma   90.00
#
_symmetry.space_group_name_H-M   'P 1'
#
loop_
_entity.id
_entity.type
_entity.pdbx_description
1 polymer ?
#
loop_
_entity_poly.entity_id
_entity_poly.type
_entity_poly.pdbx_seq_one_letter_code
_entity_poly.pdbx_strand_id
1 'polypeptide(L)'
;MNPLTFAQSDPNVFQVAAWQAVVFGTIFAAITGVIQLGLGIWRQRKEDKRKRAEIGYGLLDSMFDDELSGQMLYVLDSINTVSYKGSTDKFNPEEFKRALTAGEKASARDEEIQRRLDALLYYFDRFEHAIQAGLTDFDTLKMPPGYYVKLLKEYKPELVAYFDTIGYERVRQFLNRYPEWSEANNSHTR
;
A
#
# COMPACT_ATOMS: atom_id res chain seq x y z
N MET A 1 -57.02 34.58 62.74
CA MET A 1 -56.71 33.26 62.16
C MET A 1 -56.93 33.43 60.67
N ASN A 2 -55.86 33.54 59.85
CA ASN A 2 -56.00 33.60 58.42
C ASN A 2 -55.83 32.16 57.84
N PRO A 3 -56.78 31.69 57.02
CA PRO A 3 -56.59 30.40 56.33
C PRO A 3 -55.58 30.57 55.21
N LEU A 4 -54.54 29.74 55.25
CA LEU A 4 -53.57 29.56 54.16
C LEU A 4 -54.35 28.96 52.97
N THR A 5 -54.58 29.78 51.95
CA THR A 5 -55.02 29.37 50.61
C THR A 5 -53.93 28.60 49.95
N PHE A 6 -54.00 27.27 49.93
CA PHE A 6 -53.14 26.47 49.06
C PHE A 6 -53.56 26.75 47.61
N ALA A 7 -52.66 27.33 46.86
CA ALA A 7 -52.80 27.52 45.42
C ALA A 7 -52.93 26.13 44.78
N GLN A 8 -54.15 25.82 44.30
CA GLN A 8 -54.36 24.63 43.45
C GLN A 8 -53.62 24.82 42.19
N SER A 9 -52.45 24.10 42.04
CA SER A 9 -51.72 24.05 40.81
C SER A 9 -52.55 23.36 39.73
N ASP A 10 -52.78 24.05 38.64
CA ASP A 10 -53.62 23.63 37.52
C ASP A 10 -53.05 22.32 36.93
N PRO A 11 -53.78 21.20 36.90
CA PRO A 11 -53.28 19.88 36.44
C PRO A 11 -52.81 19.91 34.98
N ASN A 12 -53.30 20.85 34.18
CA ASN A 12 -52.88 21.02 32.78
C ASN A 12 -51.44 21.51 32.65
N VAL A 13 -50.93 22.30 33.60
CA VAL A 13 -49.56 22.81 33.57
C VAL A 13 -48.55 21.68 33.78
N PHE A 14 -48.82 20.72 34.64
CA PHE A 14 -48.01 19.55 34.87
C PHE A 14 -47.98 18.60 33.66
N GLN A 15 -49.12 18.42 32.98
CA GLN A 15 -49.15 17.60 31.76
C GLN A 15 -48.35 18.22 30.62
N VAL A 16 -48.46 19.51 30.38
CA VAL A 16 -47.72 20.22 29.34
C VAL A 16 -46.21 20.15 29.62
N ALA A 17 -45.78 20.37 30.86
CA ALA A 17 -44.36 20.28 31.23
C ALA A 17 -43.79 18.83 31.05
N ALA A 18 -44.59 17.83 31.41
CA ALA A 18 -44.19 16.42 31.20
C ALA A 18 -44.04 16.07 29.71
N TRP A 19 -44.98 16.51 28.86
CA TRP A 19 -44.85 16.32 27.40
C TRP A 19 -43.65 17.00 26.80
N GLN A 20 -43.35 18.25 27.20
CA GLN A 20 -42.15 18.97 26.75
C GLN A 20 -40.88 18.26 27.16
N ALA A 21 -40.80 17.75 28.40
CA ALA A 21 -39.61 16.99 28.86
C ALA A 21 -39.38 15.70 28.04
N VAL A 22 -40.48 14.97 27.69
CA VAL A 22 -40.39 13.77 26.85
C VAL A 22 -39.90 14.12 25.43
N VAL A 23 -40.48 15.13 24.81
CA VAL A 23 -40.11 15.57 23.46
C VAL A 23 -38.64 16.02 23.41
N PHE A 24 -38.21 16.88 24.34
CA PHE A 24 -36.79 17.33 24.41
C PHE A 24 -35.84 16.18 24.72
N GLY A 25 -36.21 15.26 25.61
CA GLY A 25 -35.42 14.08 25.92
C GLY A 25 -35.22 13.17 24.70
N THR A 26 -36.29 12.95 23.92
CA THR A 26 -36.23 12.14 22.70
C THR A 26 -35.37 12.78 21.62
N ILE A 27 -35.51 14.09 21.39
CA ILE A 27 -34.70 14.84 20.44
C ILE A 27 -33.20 14.80 20.85
N PHE A 28 -32.93 15.02 22.13
CA PHE A 28 -31.56 14.97 22.64
C PHE A 28 -30.93 13.57 22.49
N ALA A 29 -31.70 12.52 22.82
CA ALA A 29 -31.24 11.13 22.63
C ALA A 29 -30.98 10.80 21.16
N ALA A 30 -31.81 11.26 20.23
CA ALA A 30 -31.63 11.07 18.81
C ALA A 30 -30.37 11.77 18.30
N ILE A 31 -30.14 13.03 18.67
CA ILE A 31 -28.95 13.79 18.30
C ILE A 31 -27.70 13.11 18.84
N THR A 32 -27.70 12.71 20.11
CA THR A 32 -26.58 12.01 20.74
C THR A 32 -26.25 10.69 20.03
N GLY A 33 -27.30 9.93 19.67
CA GLY A 33 -27.17 8.69 18.91
C GLY A 33 -26.51 8.89 17.55
N VAL A 34 -26.92 9.91 16.79
CA VAL A 34 -26.33 10.26 15.47
C VAL A 34 -24.86 10.66 15.62
N ILE A 35 -24.53 11.46 16.63
CA ILE A 35 -23.15 11.87 16.90
C ILE A 35 -22.28 10.65 17.25
N GLN A 36 -22.76 9.75 18.10
CA GLN A 36 -22.03 8.54 18.49
C GLN A 36 -21.81 7.61 17.30
N LEU A 37 -22.82 7.44 16.43
CA LEU A 37 -22.67 6.67 15.18
C LEU A 37 -21.63 7.30 14.26
N GLY A 38 -21.67 8.61 14.06
CA GLY A 38 -20.70 9.34 13.26
C GLY A 38 -19.27 9.18 13.78
N LEU A 39 -19.07 9.32 15.09
CA LEU A 39 -17.77 9.12 15.74
C LEU A 39 -17.30 7.66 15.63
N GLY A 40 -18.21 6.69 15.75
CA GLY A 40 -17.91 5.26 15.58
C GLY A 40 -17.38 4.97 14.18
N ILE A 41 -18.10 5.42 13.14
CA ILE A 41 -17.68 5.26 11.74
C ILE A 41 -16.34 5.94 11.48
N TRP A 42 -16.14 7.15 12.02
CA TRP A 42 -14.87 7.88 11.84
C TRP A 42 -13.69 7.15 12.49
N ARG A 43 -13.86 6.62 13.72
CA ARG A 43 -12.83 5.82 14.41
C ARG A 43 -12.51 4.55 13.63
N GLN A 44 -13.52 3.83 13.17
CA GLN A 44 -13.36 2.61 12.39
C GLN A 44 -12.56 2.89 11.10
N ARG A 45 -12.91 3.92 10.34
CA ARG A 45 -12.15 4.32 9.14
C ARG A 45 -10.70 4.67 9.43
N LYS A 46 -10.42 5.30 10.57
CA LYS A 46 -9.05 5.62 10.98
C LYS A 46 -8.26 4.37 11.35
N GLU A 47 -8.89 3.42 12.05
CA GLU A 47 -8.28 2.13 12.40
C GLU A 47 -8.02 1.29 11.16
N ASP A 48 -8.94 1.25 10.21
CA ASP A 48 -8.76 0.52 8.94
C ASP A 48 -7.59 1.10 8.13
N LYS A 49 -7.48 2.41 8.04
CA LYS A 49 -6.33 3.06 7.39
C LYS A 49 -5.01 2.72 8.08
N ARG A 50 -4.99 2.72 9.42
CA ARG A 50 -3.80 2.36 10.18
C ARG A 50 -3.40 0.92 9.94
N LYS A 51 -4.34 -0.02 9.98
CA LYS A 51 -4.10 -1.44 9.69
C LYS A 51 -3.56 -1.67 8.28
N ARG A 52 -4.13 -0.98 7.28
CA ARG A 52 -3.63 -1.04 5.89
C ARG A 52 -2.21 -0.53 5.77
N ALA A 53 -1.88 0.59 6.41
CA ALA A 53 -0.53 1.12 6.44
C ALA A 53 0.44 0.17 7.15
N GLU A 54 0.05 -0.44 8.27
CA GLU A 54 0.86 -1.41 9.01
C GLU A 54 1.19 -2.65 8.16
N ILE A 55 0.20 -3.19 7.44
CA ILE A 55 0.41 -4.30 6.50
C ILE A 55 1.37 -3.88 5.37
N GLY A 56 1.16 -2.69 4.79
CA GLY A 56 2.02 -2.18 3.73
C GLY A 56 3.48 -2.01 4.18
N TYR A 57 3.71 -1.40 5.34
CA TYR A 57 5.06 -1.27 5.91
C TYR A 57 5.69 -2.63 6.24
N GLY A 58 4.93 -3.59 6.79
CA GLY A 58 5.43 -4.94 7.03
C GLY A 58 5.85 -5.67 5.75
N LEU A 59 5.17 -5.43 4.63
CA LEU A 59 5.57 -5.95 3.33
C LEU A 59 6.86 -5.28 2.82
N LEU A 60 7.00 -3.97 2.99
CA LEU A 60 8.22 -3.23 2.62
C LEU A 60 9.42 -3.70 3.45
N ASP A 61 9.26 -3.78 4.78
CA ASP A 61 10.32 -4.27 5.66
C ASP A 61 10.76 -5.67 5.26
N SER A 62 9.80 -6.57 4.97
CA SER A 62 10.10 -7.94 4.50
C SER A 62 10.90 -7.95 3.19
N MET A 63 10.64 -7.01 2.26
CA MET A 63 11.40 -6.90 1.00
C MET A 63 12.85 -6.48 1.24
N PHE A 64 13.10 -5.59 2.20
CA PHE A 64 14.46 -5.13 2.53
C PHE A 64 15.22 -6.13 3.39
N ASP A 65 14.52 -6.88 4.26
CA ASP A 65 15.12 -7.88 5.14
C ASP A 65 15.43 -9.20 4.42
N ASP A 66 14.75 -9.49 3.31
CA ASP A 66 15.05 -10.66 2.49
C ASP A 66 16.43 -10.56 1.86
N GLU A 67 17.27 -11.57 2.07
CA GLU A 67 18.67 -11.54 1.67
C GLU A 67 18.84 -11.34 0.16
N LEU A 68 18.10 -12.07 -0.68
CA LEU A 68 18.25 -12.01 -2.14
C LEU A 68 17.65 -10.73 -2.71
N SER A 69 16.45 -10.35 -2.23
CA SER A 69 15.82 -9.10 -2.60
C SER A 69 16.68 -7.91 -2.18
N GLY A 70 17.15 -7.88 -0.94
CA GLY A 70 18.03 -6.84 -0.43
C GLY A 70 19.34 -6.73 -1.22
N GLN A 71 19.95 -7.88 -1.61
CA GLN A 71 21.11 -7.89 -2.50
C GLN A 71 20.78 -7.30 -3.88
N MET A 72 19.61 -7.61 -4.45
CA MET A 72 19.19 -7.05 -5.74
C MET A 72 18.96 -5.54 -5.66
N LEU A 73 18.28 -5.06 -4.63
CA LEU A 73 18.07 -3.62 -4.40
C LEU A 73 19.42 -2.89 -4.31
N TYR A 74 20.34 -3.48 -3.55
CA TYR A 74 21.67 -2.94 -3.39
C TYR A 74 22.46 -2.89 -4.72
N VAL A 75 22.34 -3.94 -5.52
CA VAL A 75 22.94 -3.99 -6.85
C VAL A 75 22.38 -2.92 -7.77
N LEU A 76 21.06 -2.74 -7.79
CA LEU A 76 20.42 -1.69 -8.58
C LEU A 76 20.88 -0.30 -8.17
N ASP A 77 21.05 -0.06 -6.86
CA ASP A 77 21.50 1.23 -6.32
C ASP A 77 22.97 1.50 -6.59
N SER A 78 23.80 0.46 -6.67
CA SER A 78 25.26 0.54 -6.75
C SER A 78 25.84 0.30 -8.15
N ILE A 79 25.06 0.45 -9.22
CA ILE A 79 25.54 0.34 -10.62
C ILE A 79 26.86 1.08 -10.84
N ASN A 80 27.26 1.92 -9.91
CA ASN A 80 28.48 2.70 -9.93
C ASN A 80 29.56 2.36 -8.91
N THR A 81 29.48 1.38 -8.03
CA THR A 81 30.62 1.07 -7.11
C THR A 81 30.29 0.85 -5.63
N VAL A 82 29.76 -0.23 -5.17
CA VAL A 82 29.95 -0.60 -3.74
C VAL A 82 29.95 -2.12 -3.55
N SER A 83 30.79 -2.63 -2.66
CA SER A 83 30.79 -4.02 -2.23
C SER A 83 29.75 -4.24 -1.13
N TYR A 84 28.82 -5.18 -1.34
CA TYR A 84 27.85 -5.57 -0.31
C TYR A 84 28.44 -6.70 0.56
N LYS A 85 28.44 -6.54 1.88
CA LYS A 85 28.88 -7.55 2.88
C LYS A 85 30.17 -8.31 2.51
N GLY A 86 31.16 -7.63 1.91
CA GLY A 86 32.44 -8.24 1.52
C GLY A 86 32.41 -8.97 0.18
N SER A 87 31.30 -9.00 -0.53
CA SER A 87 31.23 -9.45 -1.93
C SER A 87 31.73 -8.34 -2.84
N THR A 88 32.72 -8.68 -3.71
CA THR A 88 33.25 -7.80 -4.75
C THR A 88 32.43 -7.86 -6.04
N ASP A 89 31.19 -8.38 -5.96
CA ASP A 89 30.32 -8.56 -7.10
C ASP A 89 29.88 -7.22 -7.67
N LYS A 90 30.63 -6.73 -8.63
CA LYS A 90 30.24 -5.57 -9.44
C LYS A 90 29.23 -6.03 -10.47
N PHE A 91 28.12 -5.33 -10.52
CA PHE A 91 27.11 -5.55 -11.56
C PHE A 91 27.52 -4.75 -12.80
N ASN A 92 27.65 -5.45 -13.91
CA ASN A 92 27.78 -4.82 -15.21
C ASN A 92 26.37 -4.72 -15.82
N PRO A 93 25.90 -3.55 -16.29
CA PRO A 93 24.60 -3.40 -16.95
C PRO A 93 24.41 -4.38 -18.11
N GLU A 94 25.47 -4.69 -18.85
CA GLU A 94 25.41 -5.66 -19.96
C GLU A 94 25.24 -7.10 -19.47
N GLU A 95 25.79 -7.45 -18.31
CA GLU A 95 25.53 -8.76 -17.67
C GLU A 95 24.08 -8.89 -17.24
N PHE A 96 23.48 -7.83 -16.72
CA PHE A 96 22.09 -7.83 -16.34
C PHE A 96 21.17 -8.04 -17.55
N LYS A 97 21.36 -7.29 -18.64
CA LYS A 97 20.62 -7.47 -19.90
C LYS A 97 20.79 -8.88 -20.44
N ARG A 98 22.03 -9.39 -20.45
CA ARG A 98 22.31 -10.76 -20.90
C ARG A 98 21.57 -11.78 -20.04
N ALA A 99 21.59 -11.66 -18.71
CA ALA A 99 20.91 -12.55 -17.82
C ALA A 99 19.39 -12.60 -18.09
N LEU A 100 18.75 -11.45 -18.36
CA LEU A 100 17.33 -11.37 -18.66
C LEU A 100 16.95 -12.05 -19.99
N THR A 101 17.90 -12.16 -20.94
CA THR A 101 17.66 -12.68 -22.28
C THR A 101 18.29 -14.05 -22.52
N ALA A 102 19.04 -14.59 -21.56
CA ALA A 102 19.82 -15.84 -21.73
C ALA A 102 18.97 -17.10 -21.95
N GLY A 103 17.74 -17.16 -21.39
CA GLY A 103 16.88 -18.33 -21.50
C GLY A 103 17.58 -19.62 -21.06
N GLU A 104 17.45 -20.68 -21.85
CA GLU A 104 18.08 -21.98 -21.58
C GLU A 104 19.62 -21.99 -21.64
N LYS A 105 20.22 -20.92 -22.16
CA LYS A 105 21.69 -20.78 -22.27
C LYS A 105 22.30 -19.96 -21.13
N ALA A 106 21.55 -19.75 -20.06
CA ALA A 106 22.02 -19.01 -18.92
C ALA A 106 23.28 -19.64 -18.31
N SER A 107 24.27 -18.81 -18.04
CA SER A 107 25.42 -19.24 -17.25
C SER A 107 25.06 -19.25 -15.77
N ALA A 108 25.86 -19.90 -14.93
CA ALA A 108 25.66 -19.89 -13.47
C ALA A 108 25.60 -18.45 -12.91
N ARG A 109 26.29 -17.51 -13.54
CA ARG A 109 26.23 -16.09 -13.19
C ARG A 109 24.90 -15.44 -13.60
N ASP A 110 24.39 -15.78 -14.78
CA ASP A 110 23.11 -15.28 -15.24
C ASP A 110 21.95 -15.83 -14.35
N GLU A 111 22.00 -17.09 -13.98
CA GLU A 111 21.06 -17.71 -13.06
C GLU A 111 21.06 -17.05 -11.67
N GLU A 112 22.24 -16.69 -11.16
CA GLU A 112 22.36 -15.97 -9.89
C GLU A 112 21.73 -14.58 -9.96
N ILE A 113 21.90 -13.86 -11.07
CA ILE A 113 21.27 -12.57 -11.33
C ILE A 113 19.76 -12.72 -11.39
N GLN A 114 19.28 -13.71 -12.17
CA GLN A 114 17.84 -14.00 -12.29
C GLN A 114 17.22 -14.34 -10.93
N ARG A 115 17.87 -15.19 -10.14
CA ARG A 115 17.38 -15.60 -8.81
C ARG A 115 17.22 -14.40 -7.87
N ARG A 116 18.14 -13.44 -7.85
CA ARG A 116 18.04 -12.22 -7.04
C ARG A 116 16.93 -11.29 -7.55
N LEU A 117 16.83 -11.16 -8.87
CA LEU A 117 15.75 -10.39 -9.48
C LEU A 117 14.39 -11.01 -9.17
N ASP A 118 14.24 -12.32 -9.31
CA ASP A 118 13.00 -13.04 -9.01
C ASP A 118 12.56 -12.86 -7.55
N ALA A 119 13.51 -12.84 -6.60
CA ALA A 119 13.22 -12.53 -5.21
C ALA A 119 12.65 -11.11 -5.05
N LEU A 120 13.19 -10.10 -5.75
CA LEU A 120 12.63 -8.75 -5.74
C LEU A 120 11.25 -8.70 -6.40
N LEU A 121 11.10 -9.33 -7.58
CA LEU A 121 9.84 -9.36 -8.33
C LEU A 121 8.74 -10.10 -7.57
N TYR A 122 9.08 -11.10 -6.75
CA TYR A 122 8.15 -11.77 -5.85
C TYR A 122 7.51 -10.78 -4.86
N TYR A 123 8.26 -9.80 -4.33
CA TYR A 123 7.67 -8.76 -3.48
C TYR A 123 6.76 -7.82 -4.27
N PHE A 124 7.10 -7.47 -5.51
CA PHE A 124 6.21 -6.66 -6.35
C PHE A 124 4.90 -7.41 -6.67
N ASP A 125 4.95 -8.72 -6.89
CA ASP A 125 3.76 -9.57 -7.02
C ASP A 125 2.90 -9.54 -5.74
N ARG A 126 3.52 -9.67 -4.56
CA ARG A 126 2.84 -9.57 -3.26
C ARG A 126 2.24 -8.20 -3.00
N PHE A 127 2.93 -7.13 -3.38
CA PHE A 127 2.42 -5.76 -3.25
C PHE A 127 1.15 -5.59 -4.08
N GLU A 128 1.17 -5.99 -5.35
CA GLU A 128 -0.02 -5.92 -6.20
C GLU A 128 -1.16 -6.79 -5.66
N HIS A 129 -0.85 -7.99 -5.21
CA HIS A 129 -1.86 -8.85 -4.59
C HIS A 129 -2.49 -8.20 -3.35
N ALA A 130 -1.70 -7.62 -2.47
CA ALA A 130 -2.19 -6.94 -1.27
C ALA A 130 -3.04 -5.70 -1.60
N ILE A 131 -2.69 -4.95 -2.65
CA ILE A 131 -3.48 -3.83 -3.14
C ILE A 131 -4.82 -4.32 -3.70
N GLN A 132 -4.82 -5.34 -4.55
CA GLN A 132 -6.04 -5.92 -5.13
C GLN A 132 -6.98 -6.50 -4.08
N ALA A 133 -6.42 -7.12 -3.05
CA ALA A 133 -7.17 -7.64 -1.91
C ALA A 133 -7.68 -6.55 -0.93
N GLY A 134 -7.32 -5.27 -1.14
CA GLY A 134 -7.68 -4.16 -0.26
C GLY A 134 -7.01 -4.20 1.12
N LEU A 135 -5.95 -5.01 1.27
CA LEU A 135 -5.18 -5.15 2.51
C LEU A 135 -4.28 -3.94 2.77
N THR A 136 -3.84 -3.28 1.72
CA THR A 136 -3.07 -2.03 1.76
C THR A 136 -3.46 -1.17 0.57
N ASP A 137 -2.86 0.01 0.43
CA ASP A 137 -3.04 0.88 -0.73
C ASP A 137 -1.71 1.18 -1.42
N PHE A 138 -1.79 1.60 -2.69
CA PHE A 138 -0.61 1.92 -3.47
C PHE A 138 0.18 3.09 -2.89
N ASP A 139 -0.51 4.07 -2.30
CA ASP A 139 0.15 5.24 -1.71
C ASP A 139 1.08 4.87 -0.55
N THR A 140 0.74 3.83 0.20
CA THR A 140 1.60 3.27 1.26
C THR A 140 2.83 2.57 0.68
N LEU A 141 2.67 1.86 -0.45
CA LEU A 141 3.71 1.01 -1.05
C LEU A 141 4.54 1.71 -2.12
N LYS A 142 4.15 2.90 -2.60
CA LYS A 142 4.83 3.55 -3.73
C LYS A 142 6.27 3.97 -3.46
N MET A 143 6.61 4.21 -2.21
CA MET A 143 7.97 4.56 -1.78
C MET A 143 8.43 3.58 -0.70
N PRO A 144 9.66 3.09 -0.72
CA PRO A 144 10.75 3.35 -1.67
C PRO A 144 10.73 2.56 -2.98
N PRO A 145 9.82 1.57 -3.24
CA PRO A 145 9.85 0.78 -4.48
C PRO A 145 9.89 1.59 -5.76
N GLY A 146 9.23 2.77 -5.80
CA GLY A 146 9.25 3.65 -6.98
C GLY A 146 10.64 4.09 -7.42
N TYR A 147 11.56 4.25 -6.49
CA TYR A 147 12.96 4.50 -6.82
C TYR A 147 13.56 3.35 -7.62
N TYR A 148 13.36 2.11 -7.19
CA TYR A 148 13.86 0.92 -7.87
C TYR A 148 13.15 0.65 -9.19
N VAL A 149 11.85 0.95 -9.28
CA VAL A 149 11.11 0.91 -10.54
C VAL A 149 11.71 1.86 -11.57
N LYS A 150 12.15 3.04 -11.15
CA LYS A 150 12.85 3.99 -12.02
C LYS A 150 14.19 3.44 -12.52
N LEU A 151 14.95 2.75 -11.68
CA LEU A 151 16.21 2.11 -12.09
C LEU A 151 15.94 0.94 -13.05
N LEU A 152 14.95 0.10 -12.76
CA LEU A 152 14.56 -1.02 -13.61
C LEU A 152 14.02 -0.57 -14.98
N LYS A 153 13.52 0.65 -15.11
CA LYS A 153 13.03 1.21 -16.38
C LYS A 153 14.09 1.18 -17.48
N GLU A 154 15.37 1.34 -17.14
CA GLU A 154 16.48 1.31 -18.10
C GLU A 154 16.60 -0.05 -18.82
N TYR A 155 16.05 -1.10 -18.20
CA TYR A 155 16.05 -2.48 -18.71
C TYR A 155 14.65 -2.94 -19.12
N LYS A 156 13.73 -2.00 -19.36
CA LYS A 156 12.34 -2.33 -19.61
C LYS A 156 12.11 -3.30 -20.78
N PRO A 157 12.78 -3.16 -21.95
CA PRO A 157 12.56 -4.09 -23.05
C PRO A 157 12.91 -5.54 -22.68
N GLU A 158 14.05 -5.75 -22.02
CA GLU A 158 14.54 -7.05 -21.60
C GLU A 158 13.67 -7.63 -20.47
N LEU A 159 13.23 -6.78 -19.51
CA LEU A 159 12.33 -7.17 -18.43
C LEU A 159 10.95 -7.59 -18.94
N VAL A 160 10.40 -6.88 -19.93
CA VAL A 160 9.10 -7.25 -20.51
C VAL A 160 9.20 -8.62 -21.19
N ALA A 161 10.27 -8.89 -21.95
CA ALA A 161 10.51 -10.20 -22.54
C ALA A 161 10.69 -11.29 -21.48
N TYR A 162 11.40 -11.00 -20.39
CA TYR A 162 11.57 -11.89 -19.24
C TYR A 162 10.22 -12.22 -18.57
N PHE A 163 9.38 -11.21 -18.35
CA PHE A 163 8.04 -11.42 -17.79
C PHE A 163 7.14 -12.27 -18.69
N ASP A 164 7.26 -12.14 -20.01
CA ASP A 164 6.50 -12.98 -20.96
C ASP A 164 6.88 -14.45 -20.84
N THR A 165 8.14 -14.74 -20.55
CA THR A 165 8.65 -16.09 -20.40
C THR A 165 8.16 -16.75 -19.10
N ILE A 166 8.09 -15.99 -17.99
CA ILE A 166 7.80 -16.54 -16.65
C ILE A 166 6.33 -16.35 -16.24
N GLY A 167 5.61 -15.39 -16.85
CA GLY A 167 4.21 -15.15 -16.55
C GLY A 167 3.96 -14.18 -15.37
N TYR A 168 4.80 -13.17 -15.19
CA TYR A 168 4.71 -12.17 -14.11
C TYR A 168 3.63 -11.09 -14.36
N GLU A 169 2.35 -11.49 -14.43
CA GLU A 169 1.26 -10.56 -14.74
C GLU A 169 1.02 -9.52 -13.62
N ARG A 170 1.00 -9.94 -12.35
CA ARG A 170 0.82 -9.00 -11.23
C ARG A 170 1.99 -8.05 -11.05
N VAL A 171 3.22 -8.51 -11.33
CA VAL A 171 4.40 -7.63 -11.35
C VAL A 171 4.22 -6.52 -12.39
N ARG A 172 3.77 -6.86 -13.61
CA ARG A 172 3.46 -5.86 -14.65
C ARG A 172 2.40 -4.86 -14.18
N GLN A 173 1.35 -5.35 -13.56
CA GLN A 173 0.29 -4.48 -13.03
C GLN A 173 0.82 -3.54 -11.96
N PHE A 174 1.67 -4.01 -11.05
CA PHE A 174 2.32 -3.18 -10.05
C PHE A 174 3.20 -2.11 -10.69
N LEU A 175 4.08 -2.50 -11.62
CA LEU A 175 4.97 -1.57 -12.32
C LEU A 175 4.19 -0.52 -13.11
N ASN A 176 3.09 -0.90 -13.76
CA ASN A 176 2.23 0.01 -14.53
C ASN A 176 1.51 1.06 -13.66
N ARG A 177 1.49 0.92 -12.33
CA ARG A 177 1.00 1.97 -11.43
C ARG A 177 1.93 3.17 -11.36
N TYR A 178 3.18 3.03 -11.80
CA TYR A 178 4.17 4.10 -11.82
C TYR A 178 4.17 4.79 -13.20
N PRO A 179 3.89 6.11 -13.25
CA PRO A 179 3.87 6.86 -14.52
C PRO A 179 5.18 6.71 -15.29
N GLU A 180 6.31 6.72 -14.58
CA GLU A 180 7.64 6.60 -15.16
C GLU A 180 7.81 5.29 -15.94
N TRP A 181 7.18 4.21 -15.48
CA TRP A 181 7.21 2.92 -16.16
C TRP A 181 6.26 2.89 -17.37
N SER A 182 5.07 3.49 -17.27
CA SER A 182 4.04 3.47 -18.32
C SER A 182 4.37 4.35 -19.52
N GLU A 183 4.97 5.52 -19.32
CA GLU A 183 5.27 6.51 -20.37
C GLU A 183 6.26 6.02 -21.44
N ALA A 184 7.12 5.03 -21.12
CA ALA A 184 8.10 4.50 -22.07
C ALA A 184 7.49 3.78 -23.29
N ASN A 185 6.18 3.50 -23.31
CA ASN A 185 5.52 2.87 -24.45
C ASN A 185 5.13 3.86 -25.55
N ASN A 186 5.13 5.19 -25.30
CA ASN A 186 4.67 6.19 -26.24
C ASN A 186 5.79 6.81 -27.10
N SER A 187 7.07 6.50 -26.83
CA SER A 187 8.19 7.11 -27.54
C SER A 187 8.64 6.38 -28.81
N HIS A 188 8.06 5.20 -29.12
CA HIS A 188 8.40 4.44 -30.32
C HIS A 188 7.38 4.54 -31.47
N THR A 189 6.37 5.42 -31.36
CA THR A 189 5.34 5.63 -32.40
C THR A 189 5.43 7.03 -33.01
N ARG A 190 6.61 7.56 -33.20
CA ARG A 190 6.82 8.77 -34.02
C ARG A 190 7.91 8.58 -35.04
#